data_19b8c4c1f51ed13025e54043bdfe5f1e
#
_entry.id   19b8c4c1f51ed13025e54043bdfe5f1e
#
_cell.length_a   1.000
_cell.length_b   1.000
_cell.length_c   1.000
_cell.angle_alpha   90.00
_cell.angle_beta   90.00
_cell.angle_gamma   90.00
#
_symmetry.space_group_name_H-M   'P 1'
#
loop_
_entity.id
_entity.type
_entity.pdbx_description
1 polymer ?
#
loop_
_entity_poly.entity_id
_entity_poly.type
_entity_poly.pdbx_seq_one_letter_code
_entity_poly.pdbx_strand_id
1 'polypeptide(L)'
;ALEGLGKLLNTIKIVQSRLNKLLDIEGILLTMYDTRLRLSNQVVEEVKIHFQQLVFDTIIHRNTRLGEAPSHGETIIMHDASSKGAVNYLNLAKELIKKNIVDNSLNIISKNIELNGF
;
A
#
# COMPACT_ATOMS: atom_id res chain seq x y z
N ALA A 1 14.06 0.35 -10.73
CA ALA A 1 13.04 0.35 -9.66
C ALA A 1 12.77 -1.05 -9.12
N LEU A 2 12.60 -2.04 -10.00
CA LEU A 2 12.34 -3.43 -9.57
C LEU A 2 13.52 -4.09 -8.87
N GLU A 3 14.75 -3.75 -9.23
CA GLU A 3 15.94 -4.23 -8.54
C GLU A 3 15.98 -3.78 -7.09
N GLY A 4 15.69 -2.50 -6.84
CA GLY A 4 15.60 -1.96 -5.49
C GLY A 4 14.49 -2.61 -4.67
N LEU A 5 13.33 -2.86 -5.26
CA LEU A 5 12.22 -3.55 -4.62
C LEU A 5 12.62 -4.98 -4.23
N GLY A 6 13.28 -5.71 -5.12
CA GLY A 6 13.78 -7.05 -4.83
C GLY A 6 14.74 -7.09 -3.64
N LYS A 7 15.65 -6.13 -3.56
CA LYS A 7 16.60 -6.00 -2.43
C LYS A 7 15.87 -5.68 -1.13
N LEU A 8 14.87 -4.78 -1.17
CA LEU A 8 14.06 -4.45 0.00
C LEU A 8 13.28 -5.67 0.51
N LEU A 9 12.65 -6.42 -0.38
CA LEU A 9 11.92 -7.65 -0.01
C LEU A 9 12.85 -8.69 0.61
N ASN A 10 14.08 -8.82 0.13
CA ASN A 10 15.07 -9.69 0.75
C ASN A 10 15.43 -9.24 2.16
N THR A 11 15.61 -7.94 2.39
CA THR A 11 15.84 -7.38 3.72
C THR A 11 14.66 -7.67 4.65
N ILE A 12 13.43 -7.52 4.18
CA ILE A 12 12.22 -7.85 4.95
C ILE A 12 12.22 -9.33 5.36
N LYS A 13 12.58 -10.24 4.45
CA LYS A 13 12.69 -11.67 4.76
C LYS A 13 13.70 -11.94 5.86
N ILE A 14 14.84 -11.28 5.85
CA ILE A 14 15.86 -11.40 6.89
C ILE A 14 15.32 -10.94 8.24
N VAL A 15 14.64 -9.79 8.27
CA VAL A 15 14.01 -9.27 9.49
C VAL A 15 12.94 -10.23 10.02
N GLN A 16 12.10 -10.75 9.16
CA GLN A 16 11.07 -11.74 9.52
C GLN A 16 11.67 -13.00 10.13
N SER A 17 12.75 -13.50 9.57
CA SER A 17 13.36 -14.77 10.01
C SER A 17 14.19 -14.63 11.29
N ARG A 18 14.83 -13.50 11.51
CA ARG A 18 15.84 -13.32 12.58
C ARG A 18 15.39 -12.39 13.71
N LEU A 19 14.58 -11.38 13.43
CA LEU A 19 14.27 -10.30 14.37
C LEU A 19 12.81 -10.25 14.76
N ASN A 20 11.91 -10.42 13.80
CA ASN A 20 10.47 -10.28 14.05
C ASN A 20 9.70 -11.25 13.16
N LYS A 21 9.36 -12.40 13.71
CA LYS A 21 8.61 -13.46 13.00
C LYS A 21 7.17 -13.08 12.68
N LEU A 22 6.62 -12.07 13.37
CA LEU A 22 5.25 -11.61 13.18
C LEU A 22 5.17 -10.46 12.16
N LEU A 23 6.29 -9.97 11.69
CA LEU A 23 6.30 -8.94 10.65
C LEU A 23 5.70 -9.49 9.36
N ASP A 24 4.76 -8.77 8.80
CA ASP A 24 4.14 -9.13 7.53
C ASP A 24 4.07 -7.91 6.61
N ILE A 25 3.89 -8.14 5.32
CA ILE A 25 3.73 -7.07 4.34
C ILE A 25 2.24 -6.80 4.18
N GLU A 26 1.79 -5.61 4.54
CA GLU A 26 0.41 -5.16 4.33
C GLU A 26 0.10 -4.98 2.85
N GLY A 27 1.05 -4.43 2.12
CA GLY A 27 0.89 -4.20 0.69
C GLY A 27 1.99 -3.33 0.11
N ILE A 28 1.96 -3.17 -1.19
CA ILE A 28 2.87 -2.32 -1.95
C ILE A 28 2.05 -1.15 -2.50
N LEU A 29 2.41 0.06 -2.10
CA LEU A 29 1.77 1.28 -2.58
C LEU A 29 2.67 1.95 -3.62
N LEU A 30 2.13 2.17 -4.80
CA LEU A 30 2.82 2.92 -5.85
C LEU A 30 2.56 4.42 -5.65
N THR A 31 3.63 5.19 -5.59
CA THR A 31 3.58 6.63 -5.36
C THR A 31 4.29 7.40 -6.46
N MET A 32 4.18 8.72 -6.44
CA MET A 32 4.83 9.60 -7.43
C MET A 32 4.49 9.25 -8.87
N TYR A 33 3.28 8.70 -9.08
CA TYR A 33 2.84 8.28 -10.40
C TYR A 33 2.54 9.49 -11.28
N ASP A 34 3.16 9.52 -12.45
CA ASP A 34 2.94 10.54 -13.46
C ASP A 34 2.45 9.87 -14.75
N THR A 35 1.18 10.11 -15.09
CA THR A 35 0.53 9.50 -16.26
C THR A 35 1.20 9.88 -17.58
N ARG A 36 1.92 11.00 -17.61
CA ARG A 36 2.61 11.48 -18.80
C ARG A 36 3.90 10.71 -19.09
N LEU A 37 4.45 10.04 -18.08
CA LEU A 37 5.72 9.34 -18.19
C LEU A 37 5.50 7.87 -18.56
N ARG A 38 6.10 7.47 -19.69
CA ARG A 38 6.07 6.08 -20.12
C ARG A 38 6.71 5.15 -19.07
N LEU A 39 7.79 5.60 -18.43
CA LEU A 39 8.46 4.82 -17.39
C LEU A 39 7.54 4.55 -16.21
N SER A 40 6.73 5.51 -15.77
CA SER A 40 5.76 5.32 -14.69
C SER A 40 4.76 4.22 -15.02
N ASN A 41 4.23 4.22 -16.23
CA ASN A 41 3.29 3.20 -16.69
C ASN A 41 3.93 1.82 -16.77
N GLN A 42 5.17 1.72 -17.25
CA GLN A 42 5.91 0.46 -17.29
C GLN A 42 6.15 -0.12 -15.90
N VAL A 43 6.54 0.72 -14.95
CA VAL A 43 6.76 0.29 -13.55
C VAL A 43 5.47 -0.25 -12.94
N VAL A 44 4.35 0.45 -13.14
CA VAL A 44 3.04 0.01 -12.65
C VAL A 44 2.69 -1.37 -13.21
N GLU A 45 2.82 -1.56 -14.52
CA GLU A 45 2.51 -2.84 -15.16
C GLU A 45 3.40 -3.97 -14.64
N GLU A 46 4.70 -3.76 -14.57
CA GLU A 46 5.65 -4.78 -14.11
C GLU A 46 5.44 -5.15 -12.64
N VAL A 47 5.20 -4.17 -11.78
CA VAL A 47 4.92 -4.43 -10.37
C VAL A 47 3.61 -5.20 -10.20
N LYS A 48 2.58 -4.85 -10.94
CA LYS A 48 1.29 -5.57 -10.90
C LYS A 48 1.42 -7.00 -11.40
N ILE A 49 2.21 -7.25 -12.43
CA ILE A 49 2.46 -8.60 -12.95
C ILE A 49 3.18 -9.47 -11.93
N HIS A 50 4.23 -8.95 -11.28
CA HIS A 50 5.07 -9.72 -10.38
C HIS A 50 4.54 -9.84 -8.95
N PHE A 51 3.76 -8.87 -8.50
CA PHE A 51 3.32 -8.79 -7.09
C PHE A 51 1.80 -8.73 -6.92
N GLN A 52 1.06 -8.85 -7.97
CA GLN A 52 -0.41 -8.91 -8.09
C GLN A 52 -1.21 -8.50 -6.83
N GLN A 53 -1.45 -9.45 -5.93
CA GLN A 53 -2.31 -9.27 -4.76
C GLN A 53 -1.71 -8.39 -3.67
N LEU A 54 -0.39 -8.18 -3.68
CA LEU A 54 0.27 -7.31 -2.72
C LEU A 54 0.17 -5.83 -3.10
N VAL A 55 -0.13 -5.52 -4.35
CA VAL A 55 -0.19 -4.14 -4.83
C VAL A 55 -1.56 -3.55 -4.54
N PHE A 56 -1.61 -2.41 -3.85
CA PHE A 56 -2.86 -1.68 -3.67
C PHE A 56 -3.41 -1.22 -5.02
N ASP A 57 -4.73 -1.25 -5.18
CA ASP A 57 -5.41 -0.69 -6.35
C ASP A 57 -5.24 0.82 -6.42
N THR A 58 -5.24 1.47 -5.26
CA THR A 58 -4.98 2.91 -5.14
C THR A 58 -3.55 3.23 -5.51
N ILE A 59 -3.37 4.25 -6.33
CA ILE A 59 -2.06 4.80 -6.72
C ILE A 59 -2.02 6.26 -6.28
N ILE A 60 -0.92 6.68 -5.67
CA ILE A 60 -0.70 8.06 -5.30
C ILE A 60 -0.02 8.78 -6.46
N HIS A 61 -0.72 9.72 -7.07
CA HIS A 61 -0.17 10.51 -8.18
C HIS A 61 0.80 11.57 -7.67
N ARG A 62 1.75 11.91 -8.51
CA ARG A 62 2.60 13.07 -8.27
C ARG A 62 1.72 14.31 -8.16
N ASN A 63 1.83 15.04 -7.05
CA ASN A 63 1.01 16.20 -6.77
C ASN A 63 1.82 17.20 -5.92
N THR A 64 1.89 18.44 -6.38
CA THR A 64 2.70 19.48 -5.71
C THR A 64 2.20 19.78 -4.30
N ARG A 65 0.90 19.65 -4.04
CA ARG A 65 0.32 19.86 -2.71
C ARG A 65 0.86 18.86 -1.68
N LEU A 66 1.14 17.63 -2.10
CA LEU A 66 1.77 16.63 -1.24
C LEU A 66 3.19 17.02 -0.82
N GLY A 67 3.92 17.70 -1.70
CA GLY A 67 5.24 18.23 -1.38
C GLY A 67 5.20 19.45 -0.46
N GLU A 68 4.14 20.26 -0.55
CA GLU A 68 3.96 21.47 0.25
C GLU A 68 3.51 21.18 1.70
N ALA A 69 2.62 20.24 1.90
CA ALA A 69 2.00 19.97 3.19
C ALA A 69 3.01 19.78 4.34
N PRO A 70 4.09 18.99 4.19
CA PRO A 70 5.09 18.84 5.24
C PRO A 70 5.77 20.15 5.64
N SER A 71 5.96 21.08 4.70
CA SER A 71 6.55 22.40 4.98
C SER A 71 5.68 23.22 5.93
N HIS A 72 4.39 22.97 5.97
CA HIS A 72 3.42 23.61 6.86
C HIS A 72 3.14 22.79 8.12
N GLY A 73 3.78 21.63 8.29
CA GLY A 73 3.50 20.73 9.38
C GLY A 73 2.08 20.16 9.38
N GLU A 74 1.47 20.06 8.20
CA GLU A 74 0.09 19.63 8.02
C GLU A 74 -0.01 18.31 7.26
N THR A 75 -1.09 17.57 7.49
CA THR A 75 -1.48 16.48 6.60
C THR A 75 -2.01 17.07 5.30
N ILE A 76 -1.99 16.26 4.23
CA ILE A 76 -2.55 16.72 2.95
C ILE A 76 -4.06 17.05 3.05
N ILE A 77 -4.78 16.35 3.89
CA ILE A 77 -6.21 16.59 4.10
C ILE A 77 -6.44 17.95 4.74
N MET A 78 -5.62 18.33 5.70
CA MET A 78 -5.68 19.65 6.34
C MET A 78 -5.16 20.75 5.43
N HIS A 79 -4.10 20.48 4.67
CA HIS A 79 -3.47 21.46 3.79
C HIS A 79 -4.35 21.81 2.58
N ASP A 80 -4.86 20.79 1.89
CA ASP A 80 -5.74 20.95 0.72
C ASP A 80 -6.59 19.68 0.54
N ALA A 81 -7.77 19.68 1.19
CA ALA A 81 -8.67 18.53 1.18
C ALA A 81 -9.22 18.17 -0.20
N SER A 82 -9.24 19.13 -1.14
CA SER A 82 -9.75 18.92 -2.50
C SER A 82 -8.66 18.54 -3.49
N SER A 83 -7.39 18.54 -3.06
CA SER A 83 -6.27 18.17 -3.91
C SER A 83 -6.36 16.72 -4.37
N LYS A 84 -5.76 16.42 -5.52
CA LYS A 84 -5.64 15.06 -6.03
C LYS A 84 -4.90 14.16 -5.04
N GLY A 85 -3.88 14.70 -4.38
CA GLY A 85 -3.14 13.99 -3.33
C GLY A 85 -4.02 13.60 -2.14
N ALA A 86 -4.86 14.52 -1.65
CA ALA A 86 -5.80 14.22 -0.58
C ALA A 86 -6.80 13.13 -0.97
N VAL A 87 -7.37 13.22 -2.18
CA VAL A 87 -8.31 12.23 -2.71
C VAL A 87 -7.64 10.85 -2.79
N ASN A 88 -6.42 10.78 -3.31
CA ASN A 88 -5.68 9.52 -3.41
C ASN A 88 -5.44 8.89 -2.03
N TYR A 89 -5.01 9.66 -1.04
CA TYR A 89 -4.78 9.14 0.31
C TYR A 89 -6.07 8.73 1.02
N LEU A 90 -7.17 9.42 0.79
CA LEU A 90 -8.48 9.00 1.30
C LEU A 90 -8.93 7.68 0.66
N ASN A 91 -8.70 7.51 -0.62
CA ASN A 91 -8.99 6.25 -1.30
C ASN A 91 -8.11 5.11 -0.76
N LEU A 92 -6.83 5.37 -0.49
CA LEU A 92 -5.95 4.41 0.15
C LEU A 92 -6.48 4.00 1.52
N ALA A 93 -6.90 4.96 2.33
CA ALA A 93 -7.44 4.68 3.66
C ALA A 93 -8.70 3.78 3.57
N LYS A 94 -9.58 4.06 2.63
CA LYS A 94 -10.78 3.24 2.40
C LYS A 94 -10.42 1.81 1.97
N GLU A 95 -9.47 1.67 1.06
CA GLU A 95 -8.99 0.35 0.58
C GLU A 95 -8.36 -0.45 1.71
N LEU A 96 -7.51 0.17 2.50
CA LEU A 96 -6.84 -0.46 3.64
C LEU A 96 -7.83 -0.93 4.70
N ILE A 97 -8.79 -0.09 5.07
CA ILE A 97 -9.84 -0.43 6.04
C ILE A 97 -10.69 -1.59 5.52
N LYS A 98 -11.14 -1.53 4.29
CA LYS A 98 -11.96 -2.58 3.67
C LYS A 98 -11.21 -3.91 3.63
N LYS A 99 -9.95 -3.92 3.25
CA LYS A 99 -9.09 -5.10 3.22
C LYS A 99 -9.00 -5.75 4.60
N ASN A 100 -8.75 -4.96 5.63
CA ASN A 100 -8.59 -5.46 7.00
C ASN A 100 -9.91 -5.96 7.60
N ILE A 101 -11.04 -5.35 7.28
CA ILE A 101 -12.36 -5.84 7.70
C ILE A 101 -12.64 -7.22 7.09
N VAL A 102 -12.37 -7.42 5.81
CA VAL A 102 -12.55 -8.71 5.13
C VAL A 102 -11.66 -9.77 5.74
N ASP A 103 -10.38 -9.49 5.95
CA ASP A 103 -9.41 -10.41 6.55
C ASP A 103 -9.85 -10.82 7.97
N ASN A 104 -10.29 -9.87 8.79
CA ASN A 104 -10.78 -10.13 10.14
C ASN A 104 -12.06 -11.00 10.13
N SER A 105 -12.97 -10.76 9.21
CA SER A 105 -14.18 -11.56 9.05
C SER A 105 -13.85 -13.01 8.68
N LEU A 106 -12.92 -13.23 7.77
CA LEU A 106 -12.44 -14.55 7.39
C LEU A 106 -11.77 -15.28 8.56
N ASN A 107 -10.97 -14.57 9.35
CA ASN A 107 -10.33 -15.13 10.54
C ASN A 107 -11.36 -15.58 11.59
N ILE A 108 -12.40 -14.78 11.82
CA ILE A 108 -13.50 -15.14 12.74
C ILE A 108 -14.23 -16.39 12.25
N ILE A 109 -14.54 -16.48 10.96
CA ILE A 109 -15.18 -17.64 10.36
C ILE A 109 -14.31 -18.87 10.52
N SER A 110 -13.01 -18.79 10.22
CA SER A 110 -12.08 -19.90 10.37
C SER A 110 -12.02 -20.41 11.81
N LYS A 111 -11.94 -19.52 12.79
CA LYS A 111 -11.93 -19.86 14.21
C LYS A 111 -13.24 -20.55 14.63
N ASN A 112 -14.38 -20.07 14.16
CA ASN A 112 -15.67 -20.67 14.45
C ASN A 112 -15.78 -22.08 13.87
N ILE A 113 -15.24 -22.31 12.68
CA ILE A 113 -15.19 -23.64 12.05
C ILE A 113 -14.34 -24.59 12.90
N GLU A 114 -13.15 -24.18 13.35
CA GLU A 114 -12.28 -24.97 14.20
C GLU A 114 -12.95 -25.33 15.53
N LEU A 115 -13.61 -24.35 16.19
CA LEU A 115 -14.31 -24.57 17.45
C LEU A 115 -15.51 -25.52 17.34
N ASN A 116 -16.14 -25.60 16.17
CA ASN A 116 -17.28 -26.46 15.91
C ASN A 116 -16.90 -27.84 15.33
N GLY A 117 -15.61 -28.14 15.22
CA GLY A 117 -15.10 -29.45 14.77
C GLY A 117 -15.21 -29.73 13.28
N PHE A 118 -15.25 -28.66 12.47
CA PHE A 118 -15.29 -28.82 11.01
C PHE A 118 -13.87 -28.86 10.39
#